data_6e81b701b8173bab36bdf9d60c0e8aa9
#
_entry.id   6e81b701b8173bab36bdf9d60c0e8aa9
#
_cell.length_a   1.000
_cell.length_b   1.000
_cell.length_c   1.000
_cell.angle_alpha   90.00
_cell.angle_beta   90.00
_cell.angle_gamma   90.00
#
_symmetry.space_group_name_H-M   'P 1'
#
loop_
_entity.id
_entity.type
_entity.pdbx_description
1 polymer ?
#
loop_
_entity_poly.entity_id
_entity_poly.type
_entity_poly.pdbx_seq_one_letter_code
_entity_poly.pdbx_strand_id
1 'polypeptide(L)'
;MHDIWNPWHGCRKCSEGCENCYMYFLDRMREQDGSRIYRTKNGFRYPLSKNRQGKYKVQSGEMIRVCMTSDFFLEEADAWRDDAWSVMRERKDVKFFLLTKRPERVSSCLPYDWGEGWENIFFNVTCENQRRADERIPILFELPFKHKGIMTAPLIGPVDIDKYLAAGQIEQVMCGGENYDGSRLCRYEWVKLLSDQCRKYDITFNFIETGTYFAVGEKVYRIPDKRTQSRQALRSGLNYKGKEIHFHLTDEWGYDIPEEELYVPHYHPVTCAECSNRLTCNGCSDCGKCG
;
A
#
# COMPACT_ATOMS: atom_id res chain seq x y z
N MET A 1 4.30 -12.82 8.39
CA MET A 1 3.89 -11.76 7.44
C MET A 1 5.12 -11.33 6.67
N HIS A 2 5.19 -11.67 5.41
CA HIS A 2 6.37 -11.47 4.56
C HIS A 2 6.11 -10.40 3.48
N ASP A 3 5.12 -9.56 3.70
CA ASP A 3 4.54 -8.65 2.71
C ASP A 3 5.17 -7.25 2.68
N ILE A 4 6.29 -7.03 3.37
CA ILE A 4 6.98 -5.73 3.44
C ILE A 4 8.45 -5.87 3.07
N TRP A 5 8.90 -5.02 2.17
CA TRP A 5 10.30 -4.85 1.82
C TRP A 5 10.73 -3.40 1.98
N ASN A 6 11.68 -3.17 2.90
CA ASN A 6 12.27 -1.87 3.14
C ASN A 6 13.76 -1.92 2.73
N PRO A 7 14.11 -1.59 1.47
CA PRO A 7 15.51 -1.55 1.03
C PRO A 7 16.30 -0.45 1.75
N TRP A 8 15.62 0.59 2.22
CA TRP A 8 16.15 1.62 3.10
C TRP A 8 15.14 2.02 4.16
N HIS A 9 15.60 2.74 5.15
CA HIS A 9 14.81 3.25 6.27
C HIS A 9 15.05 4.73 6.46
N GLY A 10 14.09 5.43 7.08
CA GLY A 10 14.11 6.86 7.31
C GLY A 10 13.52 7.64 6.14
N CYS A 11 12.99 8.83 6.43
CA CYS A 11 12.28 9.63 5.43
C CYS A 11 12.42 11.12 5.70
N ARG A 12 12.04 11.96 4.72
CA ARG A 12 11.81 13.40 4.87
C ARG A 12 10.31 13.69 4.79
N LYS A 13 9.82 14.52 5.69
CA LYS A 13 8.43 14.99 5.61
C LYS A 13 8.28 15.94 4.40
N CYS A 14 7.20 15.78 3.62
CA CYS A 14 6.95 16.59 2.43
C CYS A 14 5.52 17.13 2.31
N SER A 15 4.61 16.67 3.16
CA SER A 15 3.22 17.14 3.16
C SER A 15 2.58 17.05 4.54
N GLU A 16 1.37 17.54 4.66
CA GLU A 16 0.56 17.50 5.89
C GLU A 16 0.33 16.07 6.38
N GLY A 17 0.22 15.11 5.45
CA GLY A 17 0.09 13.69 5.78
C GLY A 17 1.35 13.06 6.39
N CYS A 18 2.48 13.79 6.40
CA CYS A 18 3.69 13.34 7.08
C CYS A 18 3.83 13.88 8.51
N GLU A 19 2.93 14.74 8.96
CA GLU A 19 3.04 15.43 10.26
C GLU A 19 3.09 14.43 11.41
N ASN A 20 2.13 13.52 11.47
CA ASN A 20 2.01 12.47 12.50
C ASN A 20 2.36 11.08 11.92
N CYS A 21 3.37 11.01 11.07
CA CYS A 21 3.74 9.76 10.42
C CYS A 21 4.10 8.67 11.44
N TYR A 22 3.46 7.51 11.28
CA TYR A 22 3.64 6.35 12.16
C TYR A 22 5.10 5.87 12.22
N MET A 23 5.87 6.02 11.15
CA MET A 23 7.28 5.62 11.13
C MET A 23 8.09 6.44 12.14
N TYR A 24 7.95 7.76 12.12
CA TYR A 24 8.61 8.64 13.11
C TYR A 24 8.16 8.35 14.54
N PHE A 25 6.87 8.04 14.74
CA PHE A 25 6.37 7.64 16.05
C PHE A 25 7.03 6.35 16.55
N LEU A 26 7.06 5.31 15.71
CA LEU A 26 7.64 4.01 16.06
C LEU A 26 9.16 4.09 16.28
N ASP A 27 9.87 4.91 15.50
CA ASP A 27 11.29 5.13 15.69
C ASP A 27 11.58 5.84 17.01
N ARG A 28 10.83 6.88 17.33
CA ARG A 28 10.94 7.56 18.63
C ARG A 28 10.70 6.60 19.81
N MET A 29 9.72 5.69 19.69
CA MET A 29 9.48 4.66 20.72
C MET A 29 10.64 3.66 20.87
N ARG A 30 11.51 3.57 19.87
CA ARG A 30 12.72 2.72 19.86
C ARG A 30 14.01 3.53 20.06
N GLU A 31 13.89 4.78 20.47
CA GLU A 31 15.01 5.72 20.63
C GLU A 31 15.84 5.89 19.34
N GLN A 32 15.15 5.82 18.20
CA GLN A 32 15.73 6.01 16.86
C GLN A 32 15.27 7.32 16.24
N ASP A 33 16.10 7.87 15.37
CA ASP A 33 15.80 9.06 14.59
C ASP A 33 15.27 8.67 13.20
N GLY A 34 13.97 8.81 12.97
CA GLY A 34 13.30 8.52 11.70
C GLY A 34 13.73 9.44 10.56
N SER A 35 14.46 10.53 10.83
CA SER A 35 15.06 11.39 9.81
C SER A 35 16.42 10.86 9.32
N ARG A 36 17.01 9.89 10.02
CA ARG A 36 18.26 9.25 9.60
C ARG A 36 17.98 8.24 8.49
N ILE A 37 18.40 8.56 7.29
CA ILE A 37 18.19 7.73 6.11
C ILE A 37 19.39 6.83 5.89
N TYR A 38 19.14 5.53 5.73
CA TYR A 38 20.20 4.55 5.51
C TYR A 38 19.70 3.31 4.74
N ARG A 39 20.60 2.75 3.94
CA ARG A 39 20.39 1.47 3.25
C ARG A 39 20.36 0.33 4.29
N THR A 40 19.37 -0.57 4.20
CA THR A 40 19.29 -1.73 5.09
C THR A 40 20.35 -2.77 4.72
N LYS A 41 21.06 -3.30 5.71
CA LYS A 41 22.15 -4.26 5.47
C LYS A 41 21.62 -5.64 5.05
N ASN A 42 20.73 -6.22 5.85
CA ASN A 42 20.27 -7.61 5.67
C ASN A 42 18.94 -7.71 4.92
N GLY A 43 18.17 -6.62 4.86
CA GLY A 43 16.83 -6.57 4.24
C GLY A 43 16.84 -6.14 2.78
N PHE A 44 17.94 -5.59 2.27
CA PHE A 44 17.98 -4.98 0.94
C PHE A 44 17.62 -5.96 -0.19
N ARG A 45 18.13 -7.18 -0.13
CA ARG A 45 17.86 -8.22 -1.12
C ARG A 45 16.80 -9.24 -0.64
N TYR A 46 15.94 -8.84 0.29
CA TYR A 46 14.93 -9.74 0.86
C TYR A 46 14.05 -10.45 -0.18
N PRO A 47 13.56 -9.81 -1.27
CA PRO A 47 12.75 -10.50 -2.28
C PRO A 47 13.48 -11.64 -2.98
N LEU A 48 14.81 -11.62 -2.97
CA LEU A 48 15.69 -12.68 -3.54
C LEU A 48 16.08 -13.73 -2.50
N SER A 49 15.60 -13.62 -1.28
CA SER A 49 15.97 -14.55 -0.21
C SER A 49 15.31 -15.89 -0.40
N LYS A 50 16.12 -16.96 -0.28
CA LYS A 50 15.66 -18.35 -0.36
C LYS A 50 15.65 -19.00 1.02
N ASN A 51 14.78 -19.97 1.20
CA ASN A 51 14.74 -20.84 2.36
C ASN A 51 15.82 -21.93 2.27
N ARG A 52 15.91 -22.81 3.29
CA ARG A 52 16.89 -23.93 3.31
C ARG A 52 16.70 -24.94 2.18
N GLN A 53 15.53 -24.97 1.55
CA GLN A 53 15.18 -25.85 0.43
C GLN A 53 15.48 -25.22 -0.94
N GLY A 54 16.08 -24.02 -0.97
CA GLY A 54 16.37 -23.29 -2.20
C GLY A 54 15.19 -22.53 -2.81
N LYS A 55 13.99 -22.60 -2.21
CA LYS A 55 12.79 -21.88 -2.69
C LYS A 55 12.79 -20.44 -2.18
N TYR A 56 12.33 -19.52 -3.01
CA TYR A 56 12.13 -18.12 -2.60
C TYR A 56 11.18 -18.03 -1.41
N LYS A 57 11.49 -17.13 -0.47
CA LYS A 57 10.62 -16.84 0.68
C LYS A 57 9.38 -16.06 0.27
N VAL A 58 9.53 -15.17 -0.70
CA VAL A 58 8.43 -14.47 -1.36
C VAL A 58 8.01 -15.32 -2.54
N GLN A 59 6.75 -15.74 -2.56
CA GLN A 59 6.22 -16.65 -3.56
C GLN A 59 5.82 -15.91 -4.84
N SER A 60 5.82 -16.60 -5.97
CA SER A 60 5.31 -16.07 -7.24
C SER A 60 3.86 -15.64 -7.10
N GLY A 61 3.52 -14.45 -7.58
CA GLY A 61 2.17 -13.84 -7.43
C GLY A 61 1.94 -13.10 -6.12
N GLU A 62 2.81 -13.24 -5.11
CA GLU A 62 2.70 -12.50 -3.85
C GLU A 62 2.91 -10.99 -4.08
N MET A 63 2.13 -10.15 -3.39
CA MET A 63 2.31 -8.72 -3.41
C MET A 63 3.10 -8.23 -2.20
N ILE A 64 4.22 -7.54 -2.43
CA ILE A 64 5.04 -6.94 -1.38
C ILE A 64 4.92 -5.43 -1.40
N ARG A 65 4.69 -4.84 -0.23
CA ARG A 65 4.70 -3.37 -0.04
C ARG A 65 6.12 -2.87 0.14
N VAL A 66 6.51 -1.90 -0.68
CA VAL A 66 7.88 -1.39 -0.72
C VAL A 66 7.99 -0.08 0.05
N CYS A 67 9.05 0.09 0.82
CA CYS A 67 9.38 1.32 1.54
C CYS A 67 8.29 1.79 2.53
N MET A 68 7.72 0.86 3.30
CA MET A 68 6.73 1.22 4.33
C MET A 68 7.31 2.07 5.46
N THR A 69 8.65 2.11 5.59
CA THR A 69 9.36 2.96 6.56
C THR A 69 10.18 4.06 5.88
N SER A 70 9.84 4.40 4.63
CA SER A 70 10.48 5.44 3.83
C SER A 70 9.56 5.87 2.67
N ASP A 71 10.13 6.51 1.67
CA ASP A 71 9.52 6.74 0.35
C ASP A 71 10.50 6.23 -0.72
N PHE A 72 10.01 5.48 -1.71
CA PHE A 72 10.87 4.89 -2.74
C PHE A 72 11.55 5.96 -3.63
N PHE A 73 10.93 7.11 -3.77
CA PHE A 73 11.43 8.23 -4.59
C PHE A 73 12.10 9.34 -3.77
N LEU A 74 12.57 9.00 -2.57
CA LEU A 74 13.34 9.90 -1.73
C LEU A 74 14.71 10.19 -2.38
N GLU A 75 15.14 11.46 -2.37
CA GLU A 75 16.38 11.90 -3.01
C GLU A 75 17.61 11.24 -2.42
N GLU A 76 17.70 11.14 -1.10
CA GLU A 76 18.81 10.50 -0.40
C GLU A 76 18.97 9.01 -0.71
N ALA A 77 17.96 8.39 -1.34
CA ALA A 77 18.03 7.00 -1.78
C ALA A 77 18.45 6.83 -3.25
N ASP A 78 18.74 7.92 -3.98
CA ASP A 78 19.06 7.86 -5.41
C ASP A 78 20.24 6.90 -5.69
N ALA A 79 21.27 6.91 -4.85
CA ALA A 79 22.44 6.02 -4.99
C ALA A 79 22.12 4.52 -4.80
N TRP A 80 20.95 4.16 -4.29
CA TRP A 80 20.55 2.77 -4.01
C TRP A 80 19.37 2.30 -4.86
N ARG A 81 18.71 3.21 -5.55
CA ARG A 81 17.44 2.91 -6.25
C ARG A 81 17.63 1.96 -7.41
N ASP A 82 18.73 2.10 -8.17
CA ASP A 82 19.00 1.19 -9.28
C ASP A 82 19.23 -0.25 -8.83
N ASP A 83 19.87 -0.45 -7.68
CA ASP A 83 20.00 -1.77 -7.06
C ASP A 83 18.60 -2.34 -6.66
N ALA A 84 17.70 -1.49 -6.17
CA ALA A 84 16.34 -1.90 -5.83
C ALA A 84 15.51 -2.22 -7.08
N TRP A 85 15.62 -1.42 -8.14
CA TRP A 85 15.02 -1.75 -9.43
C TRP A 85 15.55 -3.08 -9.98
N SER A 86 16.84 -3.37 -9.82
CA SER A 86 17.43 -4.65 -10.25
C SER A 86 16.79 -5.84 -9.52
N VAL A 87 16.47 -5.71 -8.22
CA VAL A 87 15.74 -6.74 -7.47
C VAL A 87 14.33 -6.95 -8.04
N MET A 88 13.60 -5.88 -8.37
CA MET A 88 12.26 -5.98 -8.94
C MET A 88 12.28 -6.59 -10.35
N ARG A 89 13.30 -6.26 -11.14
CA ARG A 89 13.53 -6.82 -12.49
C ARG A 89 13.82 -8.32 -12.46
N GLU A 90 14.58 -8.77 -11.44
CA GLU A 90 14.87 -10.20 -11.25
C GLU A 90 13.65 -11.00 -10.79
N ARG A 91 12.68 -10.36 -10.09
CA ARG A 91 11.48 -10.98 -9.55
C ARG A 91 10.22 -10.49 -10.29
N LYS A 92 10.16 -10.76 -11.61
CA LYS A 92 8.99 -10.46 -12.45
C LYS A 92 7.74 -11.24 -12.06
N ASP A 93 7.94 -12.31 -11.30
CA ASP A 93 6.92 -13.18 -10.73
C ASP A 93 6.27 -12.64 -9.45
N VAL A 94 6.79 -11.54 -8.88
CA VAL A 94 6.31 -10.92 -7.63
C VAL A 94 5.74 -9.55 -7.92
N LYS A 95 4.60 -9.21 -7.31
CA LYS A 95 3.98 -7.89 -7.41
C LYS A 95 4.60 -6.93 -6.40
N PHE A 96 5.08 -5.79 -6.85
CA PHE A 96 5.63 -4.76 -5.98
C PHE A 96 4.69 -3.57 -5.86
N PHE A 97 4.17 -3.35 -4.67
CA PHE A 97 3.32 -2.21 -4.36
C PHE A 97 4.21 -1.01 -3.97
N LEU A 98 4.30 -0.04 -4.86
CA LEU A 98 5.01 1.22 -4.63
C LEU A 98 4.02 2.31 -4.22
N LEU A 99 4.39 3.09 -3.21
CA LEU A 99 3.61 4.22 -2.72
C LEU A 99 4.51 5.42 -2.52
N THR A 100 4.09 6.59 -3.03
CA THR A 100 4.86 7.83 -2.87
C THR A 100 3.99 9.05 -2.57
N LYS A 101 4.61 10.02 -1.93
CA LYS A 101 4.11 11.41 -1.81
C LYS A 101 4.91 12.39 -2.69
N ARG A 102 5.80 11.85 -3.56
CA ARG A 102 6.72 12.59 -4.44
C ARG A 102 6.57 12.17 -5.91
N PRO A 103 5.35 12.22 -6.49
CA PRO A 103 5.17 11.75 -7.87
C PRO A 103 5.98 12.57 -8.88
N GLU A 104 6.29 13.82 -8.56
CA GLU A 104 7.09 14.72 -9.39
C GLU A 104 8.53 14.25 -9.64
N ARG A 105 9.06 13.39 -8.76
CA ARG A 105 10.41 12.82 -8.91
C ARG A 105 10.44 11.54 -9.73
N VAL A 106 9.29 10.91 -9.95
CA VAL A 106 9.21 9.53 -10.46
C VAL A 106 9.87 9.39 -11.82
N SER A 107 9.55 10.26 -12.77
CA SER A 107 10.07 10.18 -14.14
C SER A 107 11.61 10.17 -14.19
N SER A 108 12.27 10.94 -13.33
CA SER A 108 13.74 10.99 -13.24
C SER A 108 14.37 9.81 -12.50
N CYS A 109 13.55 8.97 -11.87
CA CYS A 109 13.97 7.85 -11.03
C CYS A 109 13.66 6.48 -11.65
N LEU A 110 13.05 6.44 -12.84
CA LEU A 110 12.76 5.20 -13.55
C LEU A 110 14.05 4.60 -14.13
N PRO A 111 14.20 3.27 -14.18
CA PRO A 111 15.36 2.65 -14.78
C PRO A 111 15.35 2.81 -16.32
N TYR A 112 16.51 2.74 -16.94
CA TYR A 112 16.70 2.99 -18.38
C TYR A 112 15.86 2.07 -19.29
N ASP A 113 15.54 0.88 -18.81
CA ASP A 113 14.75 -0.15 -19.51
C ASP A 113 13.27 -0.19 -19.11
N TRP A 114 12.77 0.89 -18.51
CA TRP A 114 11.39 0.98 -18.03
C TRP A 114 10.35 0.81 -19.16
N GLY A 115 10.59 1.40 -20.32
CA GLY A 115 9.67 1.37 -21.47
C GLY A 115 8.28 1.90 -21.11
N GLU A 116 7.26 1.17 -21.50
CA GLU A 116 5.85 1.46 -21.20
C GLU A 116 5.40 1.00 -19.79
N GLY A 117 6.34 0.57 -18.96
CA GLY A 117 6.09 0.10 -17.60
C GLY A 117 6.17 -1.41 -17.43
N TRP A 118 6.62 -1.81 -16.25
CA TRP A 118 6.71 -3.23 -15.89
C TRP A 118 5.38 -3.75 -15.34
N GLU A 119 4.98 -4.95 -15.75
CA GLU A 119 3.73 -5.60 -15.37
C GLU A 119 3.60 -5.89 -13.87
N ASN A 120 4.72 -6.10 -13.20
CA ASN A 120 4.76 -6.49 -11.80
C ASN A 120 4.82 -5.31 -10.82
N ILE A 121 4.61 -4.08 -11.30
CA ILE A 121 4.62 -2.89 -10.45
C ILE A 121 3.23 -2.28 -10.32
N PHE A 122 2.72 -2.23 -9.09
CA PHE A 122 1.51 -1.51 -8.75
C PHE A 122 1.87 -0.17 -8.11
N PHE A 123 1.72 0.90 -8.87
CA PHE A 123 2.16 2.22 -8.45
C PHE A 123 1.02 3.05 -7.88
N ASN A 124 1.25 3.65 -6.71
CA ASN A 124 0.24 4.41 -5.98
C ASN A 124 0.78 5.77 -5.54
N VAL A 125 -0.09 6.77 -5.54
CA VAL A 125 0.18 8.08 -4.93
C VAL A 125 -0.67 8.28 -3.68
N THR A 126 -0.11 8.92 -2.65
CA THR A 126 -0.87 9.27 -1.45
C THR A 126 -1.62 10.57 -1.67
N CYS A 127 -2.92 10.58 -1.38
CA CYS A 127 -3.81 11.75 -1.48
C CYS A 127 -4.54 11.95 -0.15
N GLU A 128 -3.87 12.54 0.81
CA GLU A 128 -4.34 12.69 2.18
C GLU A 128 -5.47 13.71 2.37
N ASN A 129 -5.64 14.62 1.42
CA ASN A 129 -6.70 15.63 1.34
C ASN A 129 -6.94 16.04 -0.13
N GLN A 130 -7.95 16.88 -0.39
CA GLN A 130 -8.31 17.29 -1.75
C GLN A 130 -7.15 17.97 -2.46
N ARG A 131 -6.45 18.88 -1.80
CA ARG A 131 -5.30 19.58 -2.40
C ARG A 131 -4.26 18.58 -2.93
N ARG A 132 -3.92 17.56 -2.15
CA ARG A 132 -2.94 16.55 -2.57
C ARG A 132 -3.46 15.61 -3.65
N ALA A 133 -4.76 15.36 -3.69
CA ALA A 133 -5.38 14.65 -4.80
C ALA A 133 -5.27 15.44 -6.10
N ASP A 134 -5.61 16.73 -6.06
CA ASP A 134 -5.57 17.62 -7.23
C ASP A 134 -4.12 17.89 -7.73
N GLU A 135 -3.13 17.86 -6.85
CA GLU A 135 -1.71 17.99 -7.21
C GLU A 135 -1.14 16.70 -7.79
N ARG A 136 -1.44 15.52 -7.20
CA ARG A 136 -0.70 14.28 -7.48
C ARG A 136 -1.36 13.34 -8.48
N ILE A 137 -2.69 13.31 -8.55
CA ILE A 137 -3.38 12.39 -9.48
C ILE A 137 -3.12 12.77 -10.94
N PRO A 138 -3.14 14.05 -11.36
CA PRO A 138 -2.75 14.40 -12.72
C PRO A 138 -1.34 13.92 -13.09
N ILE A 139 -0.36 14.05 -12.18
CA ILE A 139 1.00 13.55 -12.41
C ILE A 139 0.98 12.01 -12.54
N LEU A 140 0.24 11.30 -11.66
CA LEU A 140 0.09 9.85 -11.74
C LEU A 140 -0.39 9.39 -13.13
N PHE A 141 -1.32 10.14 -13.74
CA PHE A 141 -1.86 9.79 -15.05
C PHE A 141 -0.83 9.85 -16.17
N GLU A 142 0.09 10.81 -16.08
CA GLU A 142 1.17 10.99 -17.08
C GLU A 142 2.33 9.99 -16.91
N LEU A 143 2.41 9.32 -15.75
CA LEU A 143 3.49 8.38 -15.49
C LEU A 143 3.25 7.04 -16.21
N PRO A 144 4.29 6.43 -16.80
CA PRO A 144 4.20 5.19 -17.57
C PRO A 144 4.15 3.95 -16.66
N PHE A 145 3.09 3.83 -15.87
CA PHE A 145 2.80 2.63 -15.08
C PHE A 145 1.56 1.94 -15.63
N LYS A 146 1.60 0.63 -15.73
CA LYS A 146 0.47 -0.18 -16.19
C LYS A 146 -0.61 -0.28 -15.13
N HIS A 147 -0.21 -0.46 -13.87
CA HIS A 147 -1.11 -0.57 -12.73
C HIS A 147 -1.01 0.67 -11.84
N LYS A 148 -2.12 1.37 -11.67
CA LYS A 148 -2.20 2.63 -10.94
C LYS A 148 -3.28 2.60 -9.87
N GLY A 149 -2.95 3.11 -8.69
CA GLY A 149 -3.90 3.23 -7.57
C GLY A 149 -3.72 4.53 -6.78
N ILE A 150 -4.67 4.78 -5.91
CA ILE A 150 -4.69 5.93 -5.01
C ILE A 150 -4.73 5.43 -3.57
N MET A 151 -3.90 6.03 -2.72
CA MET A 151 -3.91 5.82 -1.27
C MET A 151 -4.36 7.10 -0.56
N THR A 152 -5.51 7.08 0.09
CA THR A 152 -5.97 8.15 0.98
C THR A 152 -5.72 7.76 2.44
N ALA A 153 -4.46 7.46 2.77
CA ALA A 153 -4.02 7.13 4.12
C ALA A 153 -2.70 7.85 4.44
N PRO A 154 -2.72 8.77 5.44
CA PRO A 154 -3.86 9.12 6.28
C PRO A 154 -4.89 9.99 5.55
N LEU A 155 -6.18 9.72 5.73
CA LEU A 155 -7.27 10.59 5.29
C LEU A 155 -7.48 11.67 6.37
N ILE A 156 -7.11 12.92 6.06
CA ILE A 156 -7.13 14.04 7.00
C ILE A 156 -8.10 15.16 6.61
N GLY A 157 -8.85 14.94 5.56
CA GLY A 157 -9.89 15.82 5.04
C GLY A 157 -10.75 15.10 4.00
N PRO A 158 -11.88 15.69 3.59
CA PRO A 158 -12.69 15.12 2.52
C PRO A 158 -11.89 15.11 1.21
N VAL A 159 -12.07 14.06 0.41
CA VAL A 159 -11.43 13.91 -0.90
C VAL A 159 -12.48 13.44 -1.90
N ASP A 160 -12.71 14.24 -2.92
CA ASP A 160 -13.55 13.95 -4.07
C ASP A 160 -12.65 13.60 -5.26
N ILE A 161 -12.74 12.34 -5.70
CA ILE A 161 -11.95 11.81 -6.81
C ILE A 161 -12.80 11.39 -8.01
N ASP A 162 -14.10 11.71 -8.01
CA ASP A 162 -15.05 11.27 -9.05
C ASP A 162 -14.54 11.55 -10.48
N LYS A 163 -14.07 12.80 -10.74
CA LYS A 163 -13.53 13.19 -12.03
C LYS A 163 -12.29 12.39 -12.48
N TYR A 164 -11.49 11.93 -11.50
CA TYR A 164 -10.28 11.16 -11.76
C TYR A 164 -10.61 9.68 -12.02
N LEU A 165 -11.58 9.12 -11.29
CA LEU A 165 -12.01 7.74 -11.52
C LEU A 165 -12.69 7.59 -12.89
N ALA A 166 -13.39 8.62 -13.35
CA ALA A 166 -14.00 8.67 -14.68
C ALA A 166 -12.97 8.53 -15.83
N ALA A 167 -11.70 8.87 -15.60
CA ALA A 167 -10.63 8.70 -16.58
C ALA A 167 -10.24 7.23 -16.85
N GLY A 168 -10.67 6.29 -16.01
CA GLY A 168 -10.51 4.84 -16.22
C GLY A 168 -9.08 4.30 -16.04
N GLN A 169 -8.17 5.08 -15.44
CA GLN A 169 -6.78 4.67 -15.24
C GLN A 169 -6.50 4.12 -13.82
N ILE A 170 -7.45 4.24 -12.89
CA ILE A 170 -7.29 3.82 -11.50
C ILE A 170 -7.96 2.47 -11.30
N GLU A 171 -7.22 1.52 -10.76
CA GLU A 171 -7.69 0.16 -10.52
C GLU A 171 -8.10 -0.08 -9.04
N GLN A 172 -7.49 0.66 -8.10
CA GLN A 172 -7.75 0.50 -6.68
C GLN A 172 -7.63 1.81 -5.92
N VAL A 173 -8.49 2.00 -4.93
CA VAL A 173 -8.38 3.06 -3.92
C VAL A 173 -8.30 2.44 -2.54
N MET A 174 -7.29 2.83 -1.77
CA MET A 174 -7.14 2.43 -0.37
C MET A 174 -7.29 3.63 0.54
N CYS A 175 -8.00 3.45 1.66
CA CYS A 175 -8.29 4.51 2.61
C CYS A 175 -7.96 4.09 4.03
N GLY A 176 -7.46 5.02 4.84
CA GLY A 176 -7.20 4.78 6.27
C GLY A 176 -7.04 6.08 7.04
N GLY A 177 -7.43 6.06 8.32
CA GLY A 177 -7.21 7.17 9.23
C GLY A 177 -5.77 7.22 9.77
N GLU A 178 -5.44 8.32 10.44
CA GLU A 178 -4.14 8.54 11.06
C GLU A 178 -4.03 7.83 12.42
N ASN A 179 -2.85 7.35 12.75
CA ASN A 179 -2.63 6.56 13.96
C ASN A 179 -1.68 7.22 14.94
N TYR A 180 -1.78 6.77 16.21
CA TYR A 180 -0.93 7.15 17.34
C TYR A 180 -1.14 8.57 17.84
N ASP A 181 -0.16 9.11 18.56
CA ASP A 181 -0.23 10.42 19.19
C ASP A 181 -0.33 11.53 18.16
N GLY A 182 -1.18 12.51 18.43
CA GLY A 182 -1.42 13.64 17.54
C GLY A 182 -2.29 13.34 16.33
N SER A 183 -2.78 12.08 16.20
CA SER A 183 -3.61 11.68 15.06
C SER A 183 -4.86 12.55 14.92
N ARG A 184 -5.12 12.98 13.69
CA ARG A 184 -6.28 13.78 13.32
C ARG A 184 -7.51 12.91 13.12
N LEU A 185 -8.67 13.54 13.20
CA LEU A 185 -9.96 12.89 13.05
C LEU A 185 -10.17 12.40 11.60
N CYS A 186 -10.52 11.14 11.45
CA CYS A 186 -11.07 10.59 10.20
C CYS A 186 -12.60 10.50 10.35
N ARG A 187 -13.37 10.86 9.32
CA ARG A 187 -14.83 10.84 9.34
C ARG A 187 -15.38 9.74 8.44
N TYR A 188 -16.38 9.04 8.93
CA TYR A 188 -17.10 8.01 8.17
C TYR A 188 -17.63 8.55 6.84
N GLU A 189 -18.15 9.78 6.84
CA GLU A 189 -18.73 10.43 5.68
C GLU A 189 -17.69 10.64 4.56
N TRP A 190 -16.44 10.94 4.92
CA TRP A 190 -15.34 11.08 3.95
C TRP A 190 -14.96 9.73 3.32
N VAL A 191 -14.91 8.69 4.15
CA VAL A 191 -14.62 7.33 3.69
C VAL A 191 -15.76 6.81 2.82
N LYS A 192 -17.01 7.09 3.21
CA LYS A 192 -18.21 6.71 2.46
C LYS A 192 -18.23 7.37 1.07
N LEU A 193 -17.89 8.66 0.97
CA LEU A 193 -17.79 9.36 -0.30
C LEU A 193 -16.85 8.63 -1.27
N LEU A 194 -15.64 8.28 -0.82
CA LEU A 194 -14.68 7.52 -1.62
C LEU A 194 -15.21 6.15 -2.03
N SER A 195 -15.84 5.42 -1.09
CA SER A 195 -16.44 4.12 -1.38
C SER A 195 -17.55 4.21 -2.43
N ASP A 196 -18.45 5.20 -2.31
CA ASP A 196 -19.55 5.40 -3.26
C ASP A 196 -19.01 5.74 -4.67
N GLN A 197 -18.00 6.59 -4.76
CA GLN A 197 -17.34 6.91 -6.02
C GLN A 197 -16.66 5.69 -6.65
N CYS A 198 -15.96 4.88 -5.87
CA CYS A 198 -15.33 3.65 -6.37
C CYS A 198 -16.37 2.65 -6.87
N ARG A 199 -17.50 2.48 -6.17
CA ARG A 199 -18.62 1.63 -6.62
C ARG A 199 -19.22 2.10 -7.95
N LYS A 200 -19.33 3.41 -8.16
CA LYS A 200 -19.85 4.00 -9.39
C LYS A 200 -19.05 3.61 -10.63
N TYR A 201 -17.71 3.46 -10.48
CA TYR A 201 -16.80 3.13 -11.56
C TYR A 201 -16.28 1.70 -11.54
N ASP A 202 -16.84 0.85 -10.67
CA ASP A 202 -16.44 -0.55 -10.48
C ASP A 202 -14.95 -0.72 -10.14
N ILE A 203 -14.44 0.16 -9.26
CA ILE A 203 -13.05 0.20 -8.80
C ILE A 203 -12.98 -0.38 -7.39
N THR A 204 -11.99 -1.23 -7.13
CA THR A 204 -11.78 -1.83 -5.80
C THR A 204 -11.49 -0.75 -4.76
N PHE A 205 -12.27 -0.77 -3.67
CA PHE A 205 -12.10 0.13 -2.52
C PHE A 205 -11.81 -0.64 -1.24
N ASN A 206 -10.69 -0.31 -0.59
CA ASN A 206 -10.27 -0.93 0.65
C ASN A 206 -10.15 0.11 1.78
N PHE A 207 -11.06 0.06 2.73
CA PHE A 207 -10.95 0.79 3.98
C PHE A 207 -10.14 -0.05 4.97
N ILE A 208 -8.84 0.27 5.12
CA ILE A 208 -7.87 -0.57 5.84
C ILE A 208 -7.93 -0.37 7.36
N GLU A 209 -8.19 0.85 7.82
CA GLU A 209 -8.24 1.18 9.26
C GLU A 209 -8.94 2.51 9.52
N THR A 210 -9.64 2.61 10.65
CA THR A 210 -10.35 3.83 11.06
C THR A 210 -9.42 4.96 11.48
N GLY A 211 -8.21 4.65 11.88
CA GLY A 211 -7.35 5.56 12.64
C GLY A 211 -7.71 5.62 14.12
N THR A 212 -6.89 6.34 14.90
CA THR A 212 -7.07 6.45 16.35
C THR A 212 -8.33 7.25 16.72
N TYR A 213 -8.67 8.28 15.96
CA TYR A 213 -9.89 9.05 16.14
C TYR A 213 -10.78 8.93 14.90
N PHE A 214 -11.99 8.42 15.12
CA PHE A 214 -12.97 8.17 14.07
C PHE A 214 -14.32 8.74 14.43
N ALA A 215 -14.95 9.48 13.52
CA ALA A 215 -16.28 10.06 13.75
C ALA A 215 -17.32 9.44 12.83
N VAL A 216 -18.54 9.30 13.36
CA VAL A 216 -19.76 8.95 12.63
C VAL A 216 -20.80 9.98 13.03
N GLY A 217 -21.19 10.86 12.12
CA GLY A 217 -22.00 12.03 12.44
C GLY A 217 -21.27 12.90 13.51
N GLU A 218 -21.97 13.21 14.58
CA GLU A 218 -21.44 14.01 15.71
C GLU A 218 -20.65 13.17 16.74
N LYS A 219 -20.69 11.85 16.64
CA LYS A 219 -20.08 10.96 17.61
C LYS A 219 -18.63 10.64 17.25
N VAL A 220 -17.72 10.94 18.18
CA VAL A 220 -16.28 10.66 18.03
C VAL A 220 -15.90 9.45 18.87
N TYR A 221 -15.18 8.52 18.27
CA TYR A 221 -14.65 7.32 18.90
C TYR A 221 -13.12 7.41 18.94
N ARG A 222 -12.53 7.09 20.10
CA ARG A 222 -11.10 6.86 20.24
C ARG A 222 -10.83 5.37 20.19
N ILE A 223 -10.09 4.92 19.18
CA ILE A 223 -9.78 3.51 18.90
C ILE A 223 -8.26 3.36 18.83
N PRO A 224 -7.56 3.16 19.96
CA PRO A 224 -6.09 3.14 19.98
C PRO A 224 -5.48 1.85 19.43
N ASP A 225 -6.23 0.76 19.45
CA ASP A 225 -5.75 -0.56 19.03
C ASP A 225 -5.93 -0.78 17.52
N LYS A 226 -4.84 -1.09 16.83
CA LYS A 226 -4.78 -1.30 15.37
C LYS A 226 -5.70 -2.42 14.88
N ARG A 227 -5.80 -3.54 15.62
CA ARG A 227 -6.69 -4.65 15.25
C ARG A 227 -8.14 -4.22 15.31
N THR A 228 -8.50 -3.47 16.33
CA THR A 228 -9.86 -2.92 16.48
C THR A 228 -10.16 -1.91 15.37
N GLN A 229 -9.21 -1.06 15.00
CA GLN A 229 -9.36 -0.13 13.87
C GLN A 229 -9.65 -0.87 12.56
N SER A 230 -8.83 -1.86 12.21
CA SER A 230 -9.03 -2.68 10.99
C SER A 230 -10.34 -3.47 11.03
N ARG A 231 -10.70 -4.01 12.20
CA ARG A 231 -11.98 -4.71 12.40
C ARG A 231 -13.19 -3.79 12.20
N GLN A 232 -13.14 -2.57 12.71
CA GLN A 232 -14.22 -1.60 12.53
C GLN A 232 -14.30 -1.12 11.08
N ALA A 233 -13.17 -0.89 10.44
CA ALA A 233 -13.12 -0.57 9.02
C ALA A 233 -13.78 -1.68 8.16
N LEU A 234 -13.44 -2.94 8.41
CA LEU A 234 -14.07 -4.06 7.72
C LEU A 234 -15.58 -4.15 8.00
N ARG A 235 -16.01 -3.98 9.26
CA ARG A 235 -17.43 -4.03 9.68
C ARG A 235 -18.26 -2.85 9.18
N SER A 236 -17.62 -1.77 8.71
CA SER A 236 -18.32 -0.61 8.17
C SER A 236 -19.16 -0.93 6.93
N GLY A 237 -18.84 -2.04 6.22
CA GLY A 237 -19.49 -2.41 4.96
C GLY A 237 -19.07 -1.53 3.77
N LEU A 238 -18.07 -0.64 3.96
CA LEU A 238 -17.64 0.28 2.91
C LEU A 238 -16.69 -0.37 1.89
N ASN A 239 -16.02 -1.47 2.24
CA ASN A 239 -15.18 -2.20 1.30
C ASN A 239 -15.97 -2.65 0.08
N TYR A 240 -15.34 -2.57 -1.07
CA TYR A 240 -15.93 -2.98 -2.34
C TYR A 240 -14.87 -3.67 -3.21
N LYS A 241 -15.19 -4.86 -3.71
CA LYS A 241 -14.37 -5.55 -4.72
C LYS A 241 -14.91 -5.17 -6.09
N GLY A 242 -14.17 -4.34 -6.80
CA GLY A 242 -14.44 -3.96 -8.18
C GLY A 242 -13.88 -4.98 -9.18
N LYS A 243 -13.55 -4.50 -10.38
CA LYS A 243 -12.91 -5.30 -11.41
C LYS A 243 -11.63 -5.94 -10.88
N GLU A 244 -11.37 -7.15 -11.33
CA GLU A 244 -10.13 -7.85 -11.00
C GLU A 244 -8.94 -7.17 -11.69
N ILE A 245 -7.84 -7.04 -10.93
CA ILE A 245 -6.60 -6.46 -11.43
C ILE A 245 -5.71 -7.62 -11.88
N HIS A 246 -5.51 -7.74 -13.19
CA HIS A 246 -4.71 -8.80 -13.79
C HIS A 246 -3.28 -8.33 -14.01
N PHE A 247 -2.34 -8.96 -13.33
CA PHE A 247 -0.91 -8.76 -13.51
C PHE A 247 -0.37 -9.83 -14.44
N HIS A 248 0.27 -9.42 -15.52
CA HIS A 248 0.97 -10.34 -16.41
C HIS A 248 2.35 -10.66 -15.82
N LEU A 249 2.42 -11.76 -15.05
CA LEU A 249 3.64 -12.18 -14.36
C LEU A 249 4.37 -13.25 -15.14
N THR A 250 5.70 -13.13 -15.18
CA THR A 250 6.55 -14.08 -15.91
C THR A 250 7.62 -14.67 -14.98
N ASP A 251 8.10 -15.85 -15.35
CA ASP A 251 9.25 -16.47 -14.73
C ASP A 251 10.59 -15.78 -15.10
N GLU A 252 11.71 -16.32 -14.65
CA GLU A 252 13.05 -15.78 -14.92
C GLU A 252 13.45 -15.83 -16.40
N TRP A 253 12.82 -16.71 -17.20
CA TRP A 253 13.04 -16.82 -18.64
C TRP A 253 12.05 -16.00 -19.48
N GLY A 254 11.04 -15.41 -18.85
CA GLY A 254 10.02 -14.61 -19.52
C GLY A 254 8.79 -15.39 -19.99
N TYR A 255 8.61 -16.63 -19.54
CA TYR A 255 7.38 -17.40 -19.79
C TYR A 255 6.30 -17.02 -18.77
N ASP A 256 5.06 -16.98 -19.24
CA ASP A 256 3.90 -16.73 -18.41
C ASP A 256 3.76 -17.78 -17.32
N ILE A 257 3.51 -17.34 -16.09
CA ILE A 257 3.25 -18.23 -14.97
C ILE A 257 1.76 -18.58 -14.96
N PRO A 258 1.39 -19.88 -14.98
CA PRO A 258 0.00 -20.30 -14.86
C PRO A 258 -0.67 -19.76 -13.58
N GLU A 259 -1.92 -19.34 -13.66
CA GLU A 259 -2.65 -18.75 -12.49
C GLU A 259 -2.70 -19.69 -11.30
N GLU A 260 -2.77 -21.01 -11.53
CA GLU A 260 -2.78 -22.06 -10.50
C GLU A 260 -1.45 -22.17 -9.73
N GLU A 261 -0.35 -21.66 -10.29
CA GLU A 261 0.98 -21.63 -9.65
C GLU A 261 1.22 -20.34 -8.87
N LEU A 262 0.37 -19.33 -9.06
CA LEU A 262 0.50 -18.06 -8.37
C LEU A 262 -0.01 -18.16 -6.93
N TYR A 263 0.65 -17.43 -6.04
CA TYR A 263 0.21 -17.28 -4.65
C TYR A 263 -1.18 -16.67 -4.59
N VAL A 264 -2.09 -17.41 -3.98
CA VAL A 264 -3.42 -16.92 -3.67
C VAL A 264 -3.42 -16.49 -2.21
N PRO A 265 -3.61 -15.19 -1.91
CA PRO A 265 -3.75 -14.73 -0.54
C PRO A 265 -4.95 -15.45 0.11
N HIS A 266 -4.75 -15.96 1.32
CA HIS A 266 -5.86 -16.49 2.09
C HIS A 266 -6.83 -15.36 2.44
N TYR A 267 -7.87 -15.23 1.65
CA TYR A 267 -8.93 -14.27 1.90
C TYR A 267 -9.80 -14.79 3.04
N HIS A 268 -9.84 -14.05 4.13
CA HIS A 268 -10.75 -14.37 5.22
C HIS A 268 -12.04 -13.59 5.00
N PRO A 269 -13.12 -14.31 4.65
CA PRO A 269 -14.43 -13.67 4.49
C PRO A 269 -14.94 -13.12 5.83
N VAL A 270 -16.08 -12.50 5.80
CA VAL A 270 -16.65 -11.66 6.87
C VAL A 270 -16.64 -12.28 8.28
N THR A 271 -16.55 -13.61 8.39
CA THR A 271 -16.45 -14.33 9.69
C THR A 271 -15.39 -15.42 9.65
N CYS A 272 -14.74 -15.69 10.80
CA CYS A 272 -13.83 -16.83 10.93
C CYS A 272 -14.52 -18.18 10.70
N ALA A 273 -15.85 -18.26 10.87
CA ALA A 273 -16.64 -19.45 10.60
C ALA A 273 -16.62 -19.87 9.11
N GLU A 274 -16.48 -18.88 8.22
CA GLU A 274 -16.42 -19.08 6.76
C GLU A 274 -14.95 -19.17 6.26
N CYS A 275 -13.99 -19.01 7.14
CA CYS A 275 -12.57 -19.07 6.78
C CYS A 275 -12.14 -20.50 6.49
N SER A 276 -11.52 -20.74 5.33
CA SER A 276 -11.00 -22.05 4.94
C SER A 276 -9.92 -22.57 5.91
N ASN A 277 -9.22 -21.68 6.59
CA ASN A 277 -8.12 -22.00 7.52
C ASN A 277 -8.54 -22.06 8.99
N ARG A 278 -9.84 -22.02 9.32
CA ARG A 278 -10.34 -21.96 10.70
C ARG A 278 -9.78 -23.05 11.63
N LEU A 279 -9.50 -24.24 11.09
CA LEU A 279 -9.01 -25.39 11.85
C LEU A 279 -7.50 -25.36 12.12
N THR A 280 -6.76 -24.58 11.35
CA THR A 280 -5.29 -24.46 11.44
C THR A 280 -4.85 -23.04 11.84
N CYS A 281 -5.80 -22.17 12.11
CA CYS A 281 -5.54 -20.76 12.39
C CYS A 281 -4.96 -20.57 13.81
N ASN A 282 -3.72 -20.12 13.90
CA ASN A 282 -3.05 -19.73 15.15
C ASN A 282 -3.08 -18.21 15.37
N GLY A 283 -4.08 -17.52 14.87
CA GLY A 283 -4.15 -16.08 14.83
C GLY A 283 -3.78 -15.55 13.43
N CYS A 284 -4.77 -15.08 12.71
CA CYS A 284 -4.61 -14.54 11.37
C CYS A 284 -4.36 -13.04 11.42
N SER A 285 -3.16 -12.61 11.06
CA SER A 285 -2.81 -11.21 10.98
C SER A 285 -3.49 -10.48 9.81
N ASP A 286 -3.93 -11.23 8.79
CA ASP A 286 -4.42 -10.65 7.55
C ASP A 286 -5.88 -10.19 7.66
N CYS A 287 -6.71 -10.86 8.43
CA CYS A 287 -8.10 -10.45 8.62
C CYS A 287 -8.34 -9.61 9.89
N GLY A 288 -7.37 -9.51 10.80
CA GLY A 288 -7.53 -8.82 12.08
C GLY A 288 -8.68 -9.32 12.97
N LYS A 289 -9.23 -10.51 12.66
CA LYS A 289 -10.43 -11.07 13.32
C LYS A 289 -10.11 -12.16 14.31
N CYS A 290 -8.91 -12.72 14.25
CA CYS A 290 -8.46 -13.78 15.13
C CYS A 290 -7.65 -13.20 16.28
N GLY A 291 -8.14 -13.35 17.49
CA GLY A 291 -7.52 -12.91 18.73
C GLY A 291 -8.51 -12.77 19.81
#